data_8366f9c173e428f6b679918460bd3852
#
_entry.id   8366f9c173e428f6b679918460bd3852
#
_cell.length_a   1.000
_cell.length_b   1.000
_cell.length_c   1.000
_cell.angle_alpha   90.00
_cell.angle_beta   90.00
_cell.angle_gamma   90.00
#
_symmetry.space_group_name_H-M   'P 1'
#
loop_
_entity.id
_entity.type
_entity.pdbx_description
1 polymer ?
#
loop_
_entity_poly.entity_id
_entity_poly.type
_entity_poly.pdbx_seq_one_letter_code
_entity_poly.pdbx_strand_id
1 'polypeptide(L)'
;MTHNPHALVEAALHDLKQGKPVLVADSRHRENEADFILSAQTTTVEWVAWAIRHSSGYLCAPMPGPRADNLALPLMVPNSQDPRRTAYTVSVDAANGVTTGISAADRHRTLQVLAQAGATADDVIRPGHVLPLRAVAGGVLHRPGHTEAAVDLCRLAGLEPRFARLAAFPGA
;
A
#
# COMPACT_ATOMS: atom_id res chain seq x y z
N MET A 1 -27.86 -8.90 10.29
CA MET A 1 -27.93 -8.31 8.94
C MET A 1 -26.82 -8.95 8.13
N THR A 2 -27.15 -9.81 7.17
CA THR A 2 -26.16 -10.39 6.27
C THR A 2 -25.75 -9.29 5.27
N HIS A 3 -24.59 -8.68 5.50
CA HIS A 3 -24.04 -7.75 4.53
C HIS A 3 -23.76 -8.51 3.22
N ASN A 4 -24.30 -8.01 2.12
CA ASN A 4 -23.99 -8.54 0.80
C ASN A 4 -22.49 -8.23 0.50
N PRO A 5 -21.61 -9.25 0.35
CA PRO A 5 -20.18 -9.01 0.14
C PRO A 5 -19.91 -8.17 -1.10
N HIS A 6 -20.73 -8.32 -2.14
CA HIS A 6 -20.60 -7.55 -3.38
C HIS A 6 -20.82 -6.04 -3.13
N ALA A 7 -21.85 -5.70 -2.35
CA ALA A 7 -22.12 -4.30 -2.01
C ALA A 7 -21.01 -3.66 -1.17
N LEU A 8 -20.34 -4.43 -0.30
CA LEU A 8 -19.19 -3.95 0.47
C LEU A 8 -17.99 -3.65 -0.44
N VAL A 9 -17.71 -4.51 -1.40
CA VAL A 9 -16.64 -4.28 -2.38
C VAL A 9 -16.95 -3.04 -3.22
N GLU A 10 -18.17 -2.89 -3.75
CA GLU A 10 -18.57 -1.72 -4.54
C GLU A 10 -18.42 -0.41 -3.75
N ALA A 11 -18.82 -0.41 -2.47
CA ALA A 11 -18.64 0.75 -1.59
C ALA A 11 -17.15 1.06 -1.39
N ALA A 12 -16.31 0.05 -1.17
CA ALA A 12 -14.87 0.22 -1.04
C ALA A 12 -14.23 0.80 -2.31
N LEU A 13 -14.62 0.31 -3.49
CA LEU A 13 -14.15 0.84 -4.77
C LEU A 13 -14.55 2.30 -4.96
N HIS A 14 -15.77 2.66 -4.56
CA HIS A 14 -16.24 4.04 -4.60
C HIS A 14 -15.41 4.95 -3.68
N ASP A 15 -15.19 4.56 -2.43
CA ASP A 15 -14.43 5.36 -1.47
C ASP A 15 -12.97 5.54 -1.88
N LEU A 16 -12.31 4.50 -2.42
CA LEU A 16 -10.95 4.60 -2.98
C LEU A 16 -10.86 5.62 -4.11
N LYS A 17 -11.87 5.67 -5.01
CA LYS A 17 -11.95 6.69 -6.08
C LYS A 17 -12.06 8.12 -5.52
N GLN A 18 -12.70 8.26 -4.35
CA GLN A 18 -12.83 9.54 -3.65
C GLN A 18 -11.60 9.89 -2.77
N GLY A 19 -10.54 9.06 -2.80
CA GLY A 19 -9.33 9.26 -2.00
C GLY A 19 -9.49 8.93 -0.52
N LYS A 20 -10.59 8.29 -0.13
CA LYS A 20 -10.86 7.91 1.26
C LYS A 20 -10.21 6.58 1.61
N PRO A 21 -9.84 6.37 2.89
CA PRO A 21 -9.35 5.09 3.37
C PRO A 21 -10.45 4.02 3.38
N VAL A 22 -10.06 2.79 3.07
CA VAL A 22 -10.90 1.60 3.20
C VAL A 22 -10.25 0.65 4.19
N LEU A 23 -11.03 0.12 5.13
CA LEU A 23 -10.56 -0.90 6.08
C LEU A 23 -10.78 -2.28 5.48
N VAL A 24 -9.70 -3.05 5.36
CA VAL A 24 -9.72 -4.42 4.86
C VAL A 24 -9.24 -5.34 5.97
N ALA A 25 -10.14 -6.21 6.43
CA ALA A 25 -9.83 -7.23 7.43
C ALA A 25 -9.60 -8.58 6.75
N ASP A 26 -8.65 -9.36 7.25
CA ASP A 26 -8.47 -10.73 6.84
C ASP A 26 -9.17 -11.73 7.78
N SER A 27 -9.07 -13.01 7.48
CA SER A 27 -9.72 -14.04 8.29
C SER A 27 -9.03 -14.24 9.63
N ARG A 28 -9.81 -14.64 10.66
CA ARG A 28 -9.29 -15.03 11.98
C ARG A 28 -8.27 -16.16 11.93
N HIS A 29 -8.29 -16.95 10.86
CA HIS A 29 -7.36 -18.08 10.66
C HIS A 29 -6.08 -17.68 9.92
N ARG A 30 -5.95 -16.41 9.48
CA ARG A 30 -4.76 -15.91 8.79
C ARG A 30 -3.93 -15.02 9.72
N GLU A 31 -4.13 -13.72 9.74
CA GLU A 31 -3.44 -12.77 10.62
C GLU A 31 -4.38 -12.23 11.70
N ASN A 32 -5.70 -12.25 11.42
CA ASN A 32 -6.71 -11.60 12.25
C ASN A 32 -6.40 -10.12 12.45
N GLU A 33 -6.03 -9.46 11.37
CA GLU A 33 -5.64 -8.06 11.31
C GLU A 33 -6.54 -7.31 10.35
N ALA A 34 -6.57 -6.00 10.50
CA ALA A 34 -7.22 -5.11 9.56
C ALA A 34 -6.25 -3.99 9.16
N ASP A 35 -6.20 -3.66 7.87
CA ASP A 35 -5.36 -2.62 7.32
C ASP A 35 -6.17 -1.50 6.70
N PHE A 36 -5.73 -0.25 6.91
CA PHE A 36 -6.19 0.86 6.08
C PHE A 36 -5.51 0.82 4.73
N ILE A 37 -6.32 0.82 3.68
CA ILE A 37 -5.88 0.91 2.29
C ILE A 37 -6.30 2.28 1.74
N LEU A 38 -5.34 2.99 1.16
CA LEU A 38 -5.52 4.29 0.51
C LEU A 38 -4.97 4.20 -0.91
N SER A 39 -5.63 4.80 -1.88
CA SER A 39 -5.05 4.94 -3.21
C SER A 39 -3.98 6.04 -3.19
N ALA A 40 -2.74 5.72 -3.55
CA ALA A 40 -1.66 6.71 -3.66
C ALA A 40 -1.91 7.76 -4.76
N GLN A 41 -2.84 7.49 -5.67
CA GLN A 41 -3.22 8.41 -6.74
C GLN A 41 -4.23 9.47 -6.29
N THR A 42 -5.16 9.11 -5.40
CA THR A 42 -6.31 9.97 -5.04
C THR A 42 -6.29 10.45 -3.59
N THR A 43 -5.47 9.83 -2.71
CA THR A 43 -5.40 10.21 -1.29
C THR A 43 -4.82 11.61 -1.08
N THR A 44 -5.05 12.17 0.09
CA THR A 44 -4.56 13.49 0.50
C THR A 44 -3.58 13.40 1.67
N VAL A 45 -2.85 14.49 1.94
CA VAL A 45 -1.96 14.59 3.10
C VAL A 45 -2.73 14.39 4.40
N GLU A 46 -3.96 14.90 4.49
CA GLU A 46 -4.82 14.78 5.68
C GLU A 46 -5.20 13.32 5.93
N TRP A 47 -5.53 12.56 4.90
CA TRP A 47 -5.83 11.13 5.04
C TRP A 47 -4.59 10.31 5.40
N VAL A 48 -3.43 10.63 4.85
CA VAL A 48 -2.16 10.00 5.25
C VAL A 48 -1.85 10.33 6.72
N ALA A 49 -2.00 11.60 7.14
CA ALA A 49 -1.79 12.01 8.53
C ALA A 49 -2.77 11.32 9.49
N TRP A 50 -4.04 11.22 9.08
CA TRP A 50 -5.07 10.52 9.85
C TRP A 50 -4.73 9.04 10.02
N ALA A 51 -4.40 8.37 8.93
CA ALA A 51 -4.06 6.95 8.96
C ALA A 51 -2.82 6.66 9.82
N ILE A 52 -1.78 7.51 9.75
CA ILE A 52 -0.60 7.39 10.63
C ILE A 52 -0.98 7.52 12.10
N ARG A 53 -1.86 8.45 12.43
CA ARG A 53 -2.29 8.72 13.82
C ARG A 53 -3.15 7.60 14.39
N HIS A 54 -3.96 6.95 13.54
CA HIS A 54 -4.97 5.98 13.94
C HIS A 54 -4.61 4.52 13.58
N SER A 55 -3.33 4.26 13.30
CA SER A 55 -2.82 2.93 13.00
C SER A 55 -1.43 2.73 13.61
N SER A 56 -0.72 1.67 13.21
CA SER A 56 0.70 1.47 13.56
C SER A 56 1.63 2.56 13.02
N GLY A 57 1.19 3.35 12.06
CA GLY A 57 2.03 4.30 11.31
C GLY A 57 3.03 3.64 10.36
N TYR A 58 3.02 2.30 10.26
CA TYR A 58 3.88 1.52 9.38
C TYR A 58 3.37 1.56 7.95
N LEU A 59 3.87 2.54 7.18
CA LEU A 59 3.38 2.87 5.85
C LEU A 59 4.06 2.00 4.78
N CYS A 60 3.30 1.09 4.21
CA CYS A 60 3.71 0.26 3.09
C CYS A 60 3.11 0.73 1.76
N ALA A 61 3.80 0.45 0.65
CA ALA A 61 3.37 0.78 -0.70
C ALA A 61 3.32 -0.48 -1.59
N PRO A 62 2.23 -1.27 -1.53
CA PRO A 62 2.02 -2.42 -2.41
C PRO A 62 2.05 -2.03 -3.88
N MET A 63 2.75 -2.82 -4.71
CA MET A 63 2.80 -2.62 -6.16
C MET A 63 3.08 -3.92 -6.90
N PRO A 64 2.73 -4.02 -8.20
CA PRO A 64 3.13 -5.15 -9.03
C PRO A 64 4.66 -5.28 -9.14
N GLY A 65 5.17 -6.52 -9.25
CA GLY A 65 6.60 -6.81 -9.39
C GLY A 65 7.31 -6.00 -10.48
N PRO A 66 6.78 -5.94 -11.72
CA PRO A 66 7.41 -5.13 -12.79
C PRO A 66 7.56 -3.65 -12.45
N ARG A 67 6.63 -3.10 -11.64
CA ARG A 67 6.76 -1.71 -11.18
C ARG A 67 7.92 -1.54 -10.19
N ALA A 68 8.08 -2.47 -9.27
CA ALA A 68 9.21 -2.46 -8.35
C ALA A 68 10.55 -2.61 -9.11
N ASP A 69 10.57 -3.41 -10.19
CA ASP A 69 11.75 -3.54 -11.06
C ASP A 69 12.10 -2.23 -11.76
N ASN A 70 11.11 -1.52 -12.34
CA ASN A 70 11.31 -0.21 -12.99
C ASN A 70 11.84 0.86 -12.04
N LEU A 71 11.51 0.77 -10.75
CA LEU A 71 11.99 1.66 -9.70
C LEU A 71 13.29 1.17 -9.06
N ALA A 72 13.90 0.09 -9.54
CA ALA A 72 15.08 -0.56 -8.96
C ALA A 72 14.94 -0.81 -7.44
N LEU A 73 13.84 -1.47 -7.05
CA LEU A 73 13.51 -1.80 -5.67
C LEU A 73 13.77 -3.30 -5.42
N PRO A 74 14.99 -3.69 -5.04
CA PRO A 74 15.30 -5.08 -4.67
C PRO A 74 14.60 -5.45 -3.36
N LEU A 75 14.44 -6.75 -3.12
CA LEU A 75 14.01 -7.25 -1.81
C LEU A 75 14.98 -6.78 -0.72
N MET A 76 14.43 -6.33 0.41
CA MET A 76 15.20 -5.95 1.60
C MET A 76 16.00 -7.14 2.13
N VAL A 77 15.37 -8.31 2.15
CA VAL A 77 15.99 -9.58 2.54
C VAL A 77 15.67 -10.63 1.48
N PRO A 78 16.64 -11.04 0.64
CA PRO A 78 16.41 -12.01 -0.43
C PRO A 78 15.85 -13.36 0.07
N ASN A 79 16.36 -13.83 1.21
CA ASN A 79 15.92 -15.08 1.86
C ASN A 79 15.14 -14.72 3.15
N SER A 80 13.93 -14.17 2.97
CA SER A 80 13.09 -13.75 4.08
C SER A 80 12.73 -14.91 5.01
N GLN A 81 12.81 -14.67 6.32
CA GLN A 81 12.36 -15.58 7.39
C GLN A 81 10.89 -15.30 7.78
N ASP A 82 10.23 -14.32 7.16
CA ASP A 82 8.82 -14.04 7.40
C ASP A 82 7.96 -15.25 7.00
N PRO A 83 7.20 -15.86 7.94
CA PRO A 83 6.36 -17.01 7.64
C PRO A 83 5.24 -16.67 6.62
N ARG A 84 4.84 -15.41 6.51
CA ARG A 84 3.87 -14.92 5.52
C ARG A 84 4.50 -14.61 4.17
N ARG A 85 5.83 -14.61 4.08
CA ARG A 85 6.61 -14.30 2.87
C ARG A 85 6.22 -12.96 2.24
N THR A 86 5.97 -11.95 3.08
CA THR A 86 5.71 -10.59 2.60
C THR A 86 6.97 -10.06 1.93
N ALA A 87 6.85 -9.70 0.67
CA ALA A 87 7.99 -9.32 -0.16
C ALA A 87 8.34 -7.84 0.04
N TYR A 88 8.89 -7.51 1.20
CA TYR A 88 9.42 -6.18 1.50
C TYR A 88 10.59 -5.86 0.58
N THR A 89 10.56 -4.67 -0.01
CA THR A 89 11.72 -4.10 -0.71
C THR A 89 12.49 -3.17 0.21
N VAL A 90 13.63 -2.65 -0.27
CA VAL A 90 14.28 -1.50 0.40
C VAL A 90 13.30 -0.36 0.55
N SER A 91 13.37 0.37 1.68
CA SER A 91 12.54 1.54 1.92
C SER A 91 12.99 2.73 1.05
N VAL A 92 12.08 3.66 0.79
CA VAL A 92 12.33 4.81 -0.09
C VAL A 92 11.70 6.09 0.43
N ASP A 93 12.25 7.22 -0.05
CA ASP A 93 11.60 8.53 -0.06
C ASP A 93 11.64 9.11 -1.48
N ALA A 94 10.78 10.09 -1.78
CA ALA A 94 10.89 10.83 -3.03
C ALA A 94 12.24 11.56 -3.10
N ALA A 95 12.88 11.57 -4.29
CA ALA A 95 14.14 12.28 -4.48
C ALA A 95 13.97 13.80 -4.41
N ASN A 96 12.75 14.30 -4.70
CA ASN A 96 12.46 15.73 -4.74
C ASN A 96 11.11 16.06 -4.09
N GLY A 97 11.03 17.24 -3.48
CA GLY A 97 9.79 17.74 -2.89
C GLY A 97 9.47 17.18 -1.49
N VAL A 98 10.49 16.73 -0.78
CA VAL A 98 10.42 16.28 0.62
C VAL A 98 11.46 17.02 1.47
N THR A 99 11.26 17.00 2.79
CA THR A 99 12.22 17.50 3.78
C THR A 99 13.06 16.34 4.32
N THR A 100 12.68 15.78 5.48
CA THR A 100 13.35 14.62 6.08
C THR A 100 12.76 13.27 5.62
N GLY A 101 11.63 13.28 4.91
CA GLY A 101 10.94 12.08 4.44
C GLY A 101 9.87 11.52 5.41
N ILE A 102 9.95 11.84 6.71
CA ILE A 102 9.10 11.19 7.72
C ILE A 102 7.72 11.83 7.91
N SER A 103 7.54 13.10 7.57
CA SER A 103 6.26 13.79 7.77
C SER A 103 5.14 13.15 6.93
N ALA A 104 3.89 13.37 7.30
CA ALA A 104 2.76 12.91 6.50
C ALA A 104 2.79 13.51 5.08
N ALA A 105 3.19 14.77 4.96
CA ALA A 105 3.34 15.44 3.67
C ALA A 105 4.46 14.82 2.82
N ASP A 106 5.62 14.54 3.41
CA ASP A 106 6.74 13.92 2.72
C ASP A 106 6.40 12.48 2.28
N ARG A 107 5.78 11.69 3.18
CA ARG A 107 5.35 10.33 2.84
C ARG A 107 4.24 10.32 1.78
N HIS A 108 3.31 11.27 1.84
CA HIS A 108 2.32 11.46 0.78
C HIS A 108 3.00 11.78 -0.56
N ARG A 109 4.00 12.70 -0.56
CA ARG A 109 4.78 13.00 -1.77
C ARG A 109 5.48 11.76 -2.31
N THR A 110 6.07 10.93 -1.46
CA THR A 110 6.70 9.67 -1.84
C THR A 110 5.68 8.71 -2.47
N LEU A 111 4.48 8.57 -1.88
CA LEU A 111 3.41 7.76 -2.46
C LEU A 111 3.00 8.26 -3.86
N GLN A 112 2.87 9.58 -4.05
CA GLN A 112 2.56 10.15 -5.36
C GLN A 112 3.63 9.80 -6.40
N VAL A 113 4.93 9.90 -6.06
CA VAL A 113 6.03 9.51 -6.95
C VAL A 113 5.95 8.01 -7.28
N LEU A 114 5.75 7.16 -6.27
CA LEU A 114 5.57 5.73 -6.50
C LEU A 114 4.34 5.43 -7.38
N ALA A 115 3.30 6.26 -7.34
CA ALA A 115 2.10 6.14 -8.16
C ALA A 115 2.25 6.74 -9.57
N GLN A 116 3.25 7.53 -9.85
CA GLN A 116 3.42 8.18 -11.15
C GLN A 116 3.89 7.20 -12.22
N ALA A 117 3.18 7.10 -13.36
CA ALA A 117 3.46 6.10 -14.41
C ALA A 117 4.89 6.19 -14.96
N GLY A 118 5.39 7.40 -15.18
CA GLY A 118 6.73 7.66 -15.74
C GLY A 118 7.87 7.69 -14.72
N ALA A 119 7.61 7.50 -13.42
CA ALA A 119 8.67 7.55 -12.43
C ALA A 119 9.66 6.39 -12.58
N THR A 120 10.93 6.69 -12.41
CA THR A 120 12.10 5.85 -12.58
C THR A 120 12.86 5.67 -11.26
N ALA A 121 13.96 4.94 -11.29
CA ALA A 121 14.83 4.74 -10.14
C ALA A 121 15.40 6.05 -9.56
N ASP A 122 15.57 7.07 -10.41
CA ASP A 122 16.15 8.36 -10.02
C ASP A 122 15.14 9.29 -9.30
N ASP A 123 13.86 8.97 -9.37
CA ASP A 123 12.81 9.73 -8.68
C ASP A 123 12.65 9.37 -7.20
N VAL A 124 13.38 8.35 -6.73
CA VAL A 124 13.38 7.90 -5.34
C VAL A 124 14.79 7.75 -4.78
N ILE A 125 14.95 8.05 -3.50
CA ILE A 125 16.19 7.78 -2.73
C ILE A 125 15.99 6.55 -1.83
N ARG A 126 17.08 5.89 -1.50
CA ARG A 126 17.14 4.66 -0.69
C ARG A 126 18.26 4.81 0.35
N PRO A 127 18.01 4.52 1.65
CA PRO A 127 16.72 4.16 2.26
C PRO A 127 15.80 5.37 2.45
N GLY A 128 14.54 5.13 2.93
CA GLY A 128 13.56 6.16 3.25
C GLY A 128 12.52 5.68 4.26
N HIS A 129 11.35 6.32 4.28
CA HIS A 129 10.31 6.13 5.29
C HIS A 129 9.02 5.48 4.77
N VAL A 130 8.96 5.13 3.49
CA VAL A 130 7.89 4.33 2.89
C VAL A 130 8.46 2.98 2.47
N LEU A 131 7.74 1.88 2.75
CA LEU A 131 8.16 0.51 2.45
C LEU A 131 7.38 -0.05 1.25
N PRO A 132 7.96 -0.08 0.04
CA PRO A 132 7.32 -0.75 -1.08
C PRO A 132 7.24 -2.27 -0.84
N LEU A 133 6.12 -2.87 -1.28
CA LEU A 133 5.88 -4.30 -1.21
C LEU A 133 5.61 -4.84 -2.61
N ARG A 134 6.24 -5.96 -2.96
CA ARG A 134 5.99 -6.65 -4.23
C ARG A 134 4.79 -7.58 -4.08
N ALA A 135 3.68 -7.26 -4.74
CA ALA A 135 2.51 -8.13 -4.78
C ALA A 135 2.78 -9.36 -5.66
N VAL A 136 2.23 -10.50 -5.27
CA VAL A 136 2.29 -11.73 -6.07
C VAL A 136 1.42 -11.58 -7.31
N ALA A 137 1.92 -12.04 -8.45
CA ALA A 137 1.14 -12.08 -9.69
C ALA A 137 -0.12 -12.97 -9.51
N GLY A 138 -1.26 -12.50 -10.02
CA GLY A 138 -2.55 -13.18 -9.84
C GLY A 138 -3.36 -12.69 -8.63
N GLY A 139 -2.80 -11.77 -7.82
CA GLY A 139 -3.53 -11.08 -6.77
C GLY A 139 -4.02 -11.98 -5.64
N VAL A 140 -5.18 -11.63 -5.05
CA VAL A 140 -5.76 -12.35 -3.91
C VAL A 140 -6.11 -13.81 -4.20
N LEU A 141 -6.30 -14.16 -5.46
CA LEU A 141 -6.57 -15.55 -5.85
C LEU A 141 -5.35 -16.46 -5.70
N HIS A 142 -4.13 -15.90 -5.74
CA HIS A 142 -2.88 -16.63 -5.54
C HIS A 142 -2.34 -16.48 -4.12
N ARG A 143 -2.43 -15.28 -3.53
CA ARG A 143 -2.04 -15.02 -2.15
C ARG A 143 -3.10 -14.12 -1.49
N PRO A 144 -3.94 -14.65 -0.58
CA PRO A 144 -5.02 -13.91 0.05
C PRO A 144 -4.50 -12.97 1.15
N GLY A 145 -3.61 -12.03 0.78
CA GLY A 145 -2.98 -11.07 1.68
C GLY A 145 -3.42 -9.63 1.43
N HIS A 146 -3.28 -8.77 2.44
CA HIS A 146 -3.57 -7.34 2.33
C HIS A 146 -2.78 -6.64 1.21
N THR A 147 -1.55 -7.09 0.94
CA THR A 147 -0.72 -6.59 -0.17
C THR A 147 -1.40 -6.78 -1.51
N GLU A 148 -1.89 -7.99 -1.77
CA GLU A 148 -2.58 -8.35 -3.02
C GLU A 148 -3.98 -7.72 -3.07
N ALA A 149 -4.70 -7.69 -1.94
CA ALA A 149 -6.00 -7.05 -1.84
C ALA A 149 -5.92 -5.56 -2.19
N ALA A 150 -4.89 -4.87 -1.71
CA ALA A 150 -4.66 -3.47 -2.06
C ALA A 150 -4.49 -3.29 -3.57
N VAL A 151 -3.63 -4.08 -4.23
CA VAL A 151 -3.40 -4.03 -5.67
C VAL A 151 -4.69 -4.33 -6.45
N ASP A 152 -5.44 -5.38 -6.07
CA ASP A 152 -6.65 -5.76 -6.78
C ASP A 152 -7.78 -4.74 -6.62
N LEU A 153 -8.00 -4.20 -5.42
CA LEU A 153 -9.05 -3.20 -5.17
C LEU A 153 -8.88 -1.96 -6.06
N CYS A 154 -7.66 -1.45 -6.21
CA CYS A 154 -7.53 -0.28 -7.10
C CYS A 154 -7.56 -0.63 -8.58
N ARG A 155 -7.05 -1.78 -8.98
CA ARG A 155 -7.26 -2.24 -10.35
C ARG A 155 -8.76 -2.31 -10.68
N LEU A 156 -9.57 -2.86 -9.76
CA LEU A 156 -11.03 -2.89 -9.91
C LEU A 156 -11.65 -1.50 -9.85
N ALA A 157 -11.09 -0.58 -9.07
CA ALA A 157 -11.50 0.81 -9.04
C ALA A 157 -11.09 1.60 -10.31
N GLY A 158 -10.33 1.01 -11.24
CA GLY A 158 -9.81 1.71 -12.42
C GLY A 158 -8.71 2.73 -12.06
N LEU A 159 -8.10 2.58 -10.89
CA LEU A 159 -6.96 3.36 -10.45
C LEU A 159 -5.67 2.61 -10.80
N GLU A 160 -4.58 3.36 -11.01
CA GLU A 160 -3.27 2.72 -11.16
C GLU A 160 -2.96 1.88 -9.91
N PRO A 161 -2.49 0.62 -10.03
CA PRO A 161 -2.33 -0.30 -8.90
C PRO A 161 -1.11 0.09 -8.03
N ARG A 162 -1.23 1.17 -7.28
CA ARG A 162 -0.18 1.77 -6.44
C ARG A 162 -0.79 2.38 -5.19
N PHE A 163 -0.39 1.90 -4.02
CA PHE A 163 -1.14 2.09 -2.77
C PHE A 163 -0.29 2.57 -1.61
N ALA A 164 -1.00 3.17 -0.64
CA ALA A 164 -0.61 3.19 0.75
C ALA A 164 -1.40 2.13 1.52
N ARG A 165 -0.71 1.28 2.24
CA ARG A 165 -1.26 0.34 3.21
C ARG A 165 -0.66 0.66 4.57
N LEU A 166 -1.51 0.80 5.60
CA LEU A 166 -1.07 0.94 6.98
C LEU A 166 -1.73 -0.17 7.80
N ALA A 167 -0.93 -0.99 8.46
CA ALA A 167 -1.43 -1.97 9.41
C ALA A 167 -2.19 -1.25 10.53
N ALA A 168 -3.49 -1.56 10.68
CA ALA A 168 -4.34 -0.82 11.59
C ALA A 168 -4.33 -1.42 13.00
N PHE A 169 -4.77 -2.67 13.14
CA PHE A 169 -4.91 -3.28 14.46
C PHE A 169 -4.74 -4.79 14.41
N PRO A 170 -3.93 -5.41 15.30
CA PRO A 170 -4.01 -6.84 15.53
C PRO A 170 -5.31 -7.14 16.29
N GLY A 171 -6.05 -8.17 15.85
CA GLY A 171 -7.21 -8.71 16.57
C GLY A 171 -8.51 -7.92 16.42
N ALA A 172 -8.79 -7.38 15.23
CA ALA A 172 -10.11 -6.78 14.92
C ALA A 172 -11.22 -7.82 14.79
#